data_d9e1001a55436315bdd42b38029ff837
#
_entry.id   d9e1001a55436315bdd42b38029ff837
#
_cell.length_a   1.000
_cell.length_b   1.000
_cell.length_c   1.000
_cell.angle_alpha   90.00
_cell.angle_beta   90.00
_cell.angle_gamma   90.00
#
_symmetry.space_group_name_H-M   'P 1'
#
loop_
_entity.id
_entity.type
_entity.pdbx_description
1 polymer ?
#
loop_
_entity_poly.entity_id
_entity_poly.type
_entity_poly.pdbx_seq_one_letter_code
_entity_poly.pdbx_strand_id
1 'polypeptide(L)'
;MSAFSTTTTMQSYIALHSAPFPEGVEIKKNPDHSAYKYGTLNISAGTASINTRPTFFRFTMDCSGSMSDRCKDGRTKMDHTQHTLNNMLRFFAENDDATIFVQVSAFDDKIHEIIPTTEVTKANISELVFAVNKMYPMQSTNIELALKDAANAINTHLTAYPDHAVSHIFMTDGEATAGNVRADYLATLVSDNGSNTFIAFGLSHSVETMLKLGNANKNCSNWLIDQLENAGLVYGEILNNELFKFLDQVEIEMTNGVVYDYKKGEFVDKLYIGNLITEVKKVYHVLALDDEVSAKISGIKALELFSDVANCLPDLEEEGNIVPCDLTEQYFRLRTQQFMFEAKDFAVGLSDGKFLFGQTPMPRLDGGLKRQNAVPNFTDDDNAVPGSLFLKHPEEFDEVNDEDEDKVSHFQSPVKSSTQIFRKTLGDFLEIMKNYMKDQGKEEDPFMMGLCDDIYLTIRSLGTFRQKMCIAARETSQGRQQCYNVSDFDFDSVPMAPRVPLGHTMSRAATNVAYQTPSAIKLMRTCSAPMKSHRESDDDEQDLNA
;
A
#
# COMPACT_ATOMS: atom_id res chain seq x y z
N MET A 1 27.47 12.90 33.80
CA MET A 1 26.86 11.60 33.49
C MET A 1 27.10 11.39 32.01
N SER A 2 27.97 10.44 31.61
CA SER A 2 28.24 10.18 30.22
C SER A 2 27.03 9.49 29.62
N ALA A 3 26.38 10.14 28.63
CA ALA A 3 25.36 9.54 27.82
C ALA A 3 25.99 8.34 27.09
N PHE A 4 25.56 7.13 27.44
CA PHE A 4 25.83 5.96 26.62
C PHE A 4 25.11 6.18 25.28
N SER A 5 25.83 6.60 24.27
CA SER A 5 25.39 6.55 22.89
C SER A 5 25.23 5.06 22.54
N THR A 6 24.03 4.53 22.67
CA THR A 6 23.69 3.22 22.13
C THR A 6 23.69 3.35 20.61
N THR A 7 24.83 3.03 20.00
CA THR A 7 24.95 2.97 18.53
C THR A 7 23.93 1.94 18.05
N THR A 8 22.89 2.39 17.36
CA THR A 8 21.94 1.51 16.68
C THR A 8 22.70 0.69 15.65
N THR A 9 22.77 -0.62 15.84
CA THR A 9 23.46 -1.55 14.93
C THR A 9 22.46 -2.23 14.02
N MET A 10 22.84 -2.43 12.77
CA MET A 10 22.12 -3.29 11.85
C MET A 10 22.61 -4.73 12.02
N GLN A 11 21.68 -5.67 11.90
CA GLN A 11 21.97 -7.10 11.79
C GLN A 11 21.36 -7.60 10.50
N SER A 12 22.13 -8.34 9.73
CA SER A 12 21.69 -8.93 8.47
C SER A 12 22.26 -10.32 8.29
N TYR A 13 21.45 -11.24 7.76
CA TYR A 13 21.89 -12.59 7.43
C TYR A 13 20.95 -13.23 6.42
N ILE A 14 21.44 -14.25 5.71
CA ILE A 14 20.64 -15.13 4.84
C ILE A 14 20.45 -16.47 5.54
N ALA A 15 19.26 -17.03 5.46
CA ALA A 15 18.94 -18.39 5.88
C ALA A 15 18.36 -19.15 4.69
N LEU A 16 18.91 -20.33 4.39
CA LEU A 16 18.38 -21.22 3.34
C LEU A 16 17.47 -22.27 3.96
N HIS A 17 16.35 -22.54 3.28
CA HIS A 17 15.40 -23.55 3.71
C HIS A 17 15.95 -24.95 3.47
N SER A 18 15.96 -25.79 4.50
CA SER A 18 16.44 -27.16 4.42
C SER A 18 15.39 -28.21 4.88
N ALA A 19 14.23 -27.76 5.40
CA ALA A 19 13.10 -28.63 5.74
C ALA A 19 12.31 -29.06 4.47
N PRO A 20 11.46 -30.11 4.57
CA PRO A 20 10.55 -30.45 3.47
C PRO A 20 9.51 -29.35 3.23
N PHE A 21 9.20 -29.07 1.98
CA PHE A 21 8.12 -28.14 1.62
C PHE A 21 6.74 -28.79 1.80
N PRO A 22 5.72 -27.98 2.12
CA PRO A 22 4.34 -28.44 2.13
C PRO A 22 3.91 -28.98 0.76
N GLU A 23 3.20 -30.10 0.76
CA GLU A 23 2.68 -30.69 -0.47
C GLU A 23 1.63 -29.76 -1.11
N GLY A 24 1.67 -29.65 -2.43
CA GLY A 24 0.71 -28.84 -3.21
C GLY A 24 1.03 -27.33 -3.27
N VAL A 25 2.12 -26.87 -2.69
CA VAL A 25 2.55 -25.48 -2.78
C VAL A 25 3.85 -25.37 -3.57
N GLU A 26 3.78 -24.68 -4.71
CA GLU A 26 4.94 -24.37 -5.53
C GLU A 26 5.08 -22.86 -5.73
N ILE A 27 6.27 -22.35 -5.45
CA ILE A 27 6.62 -20.97 -5.81
C ILE A 27 7.02 -20.89 -7.28
N LYS A 28 6.69 -19.78 -7.92
CA LYS A 28 7.17 -19.50 -9.27
C LYS A 28 8.62 -19.02 -9.20
N LYS A 29 9.46 -19.66 -10.01
CA LYS A 29 10.86 -19.27 -10.21
C LYS A 29 11.06 -18.88 -11.65
N ASN A 30 11.99 -17.97 -11.91
CA ASN A 30 12.44 -17.73 -13.29
C ASN A 30 13.09 -19.03 -13.83
N PRO A 31 13.00 -19.34 -15.13
CA PRO A 31 13.52 -20.59 -15.68
C PRO A 31 14.98 -20.88 -15.32
N ASP A 32 15.83 -19.86 -15.35
CA ASP A 32 17.26 -19.95 -15.04
C ASP A 32 17.55 -20.24 -13.56
N HIS A 33 16.57 -20.06 -12.69
CA HIS A 33 16.67 -20.29 -11.25
C HIS A 33 15.95 -21.55 -10.77
N SER A 34 15.55 -22.45 -11.69
CA SER A 34 14.78 -23.67 -11.35
C SER A 34 15.48 -24.55 -10.31
N ALA A 35 16.83 -24.67 -10.39
CA ALA A 35 17.65 -25.46 -9.46
C ALA A 35 17.97 -24.76 -8.13
N TYR A 36 17.66 -23.45 -8.00
CA TYR A 36 17.99 -22.68 -6.81
C TYR A 36 17.13 -23.09 -5.62
N LYS A 37 17.75 -23.10 -4.44
CA LYS A 37 17.08 -23.32 -3.16
C LYS A 37 16.40 -22.02 -2.70
N TYR A 38 15.29 -22.18 -1.99
CA TYR A 38 14.60 -21.06 -1.36
C TYR A 38 15.28 -20.67 -0.05
N GLY A 39 15.28 -19.39 0.25
CA GLY A 39 15.77 -18.84 1.51
C GLY A 39 15.17 -17.47 1.81
N THR A 40 15.65 -16.86 2.89
CA THR A 40 15.28 -15.50 3.29
C THR A 40 16.51 -14.67 3.62
N LEU A 41 16.51 -13.41 3.18
CA LEU A 41 17.40 -12.36 3.68
C LEU A 41 16.68 -11.62 4.81
N ASN A 42 17.25 -11.66 5.99
CA ASN A 42 16.74 -11.02 7.20
C ASN A 42 17.56 -9.76 7.48
N ILE A 43 16.89 -8.61 7.65
CA ILE A 43 17.51 -7.34 7.97
C ILE A 43 16.77 -6.73 9.15
N SER A 44 17.48 -6.36 10.22
CA SER A 44 16.92 -5.66 11.38
C SER A 44 17.82 -4.51 11.78
N ALA A 45 17.21 -3.38 12.10
CA ALA A 45 17.87 -2.24 12.72
C ALA A 45 17.43 -2.14 14.19
N GLY A 46 18.37 -1.84 15.08
CA GLY A 46 18.16 -1.89 16.53
C GLY A 46 17.14 -0.90 17.07
N THR A 47 17.38 -0.37 18.27
CA THR A 47 16.43 0.44 19.04
C THR A 47 15.98 1.71 18.33
N ALA A 48 14.72 2.12 18.59
CA ALA A 48 14.15 3.34 18.05
C ALA A 48 15.00 4.58 18.39
N SER A 49 15.38 5.30 17.36
CA SER A 49 15.91 6.64 17.48
C SER A 49 15.28 7.52 16.40
N ILE A 50 14.78 8.68 16.80
CA ILE A 50 14.28 9.65 15.83
C ILE A 50 15.47 10.16 15.02
N ASN A 51 15.24 10.29 13.71
CA ASN A 51 16.23 10.89 12.84
C ASN A 51 16.39 12.38 13.21
N THR A 52 17.59 12.77 13.59
CA THR A 52 17.92 14.16 13.97
C THR A 52 18.10 15.09 12.78
N ARG A 53 18.07 14.57 11.55
CA ARG A 53 18.15 15.36 10.33
C ARG A 53 16.90 16.22 10.20
N PRO A 54 17.03 17.56 10.03
CA PRO A 54 15.89 18.43 9.79
C PRO A 54 15.04 17.91 8.63
N THR A 55 13.74 17.81 8.83
CA THR A 55 12.82 17.22 7.83
C THR A 55 11.77 18.23 7.39
N PHE A 56 11.60 18.38 6.10
CA PHE A 56 10.55 19.17 5.47
C PHE A 56 9.40 18.26 5.02
N PHE A 57 8.23 18.45 5.64
CA PHE A 57 6.98 17.81 5.22
C PHE A 57 6.20 18.74 4.31
N ARG A 58 6.02 18.32 3.07
CA ARG A 58 5.14 18.98 2.10
C ARG A 58 3.80 18.26 2.06
N PHE A 59 2.74 18.90 2.53
CA PHE A 59 1.37 18.38 2.46
C PHE A 59 0.64 19.02 1.28
N THR A 60 0.10 18.20 0.39
CA THR A 60 -0.72 18.61 -0.76
C THR A 60 -2.07 17.93 -0.63
N MET A 61 -3.08 18.69 -0.20
CA MET A 61 -4.36 18.18 0.27
C MET A 61 -5.48 18.52 -0.71
N ASP A 62 -6.23 17.53 -1.14
CA ASP A 62 -7.42 17.72 -1.96
C ASP A 62 -8.49 18.47 -1.16
N CYS A 63 -9.04 19.53 -1.75
CA CYS A 63 -10.19 20.25 -1.25
C CYS A 63 -11.31 20.36 -2.30
N SER A 64 -11.38 19.41 -3.23
CA SER A 64 -12.46 19.32 -4.20
C SER A 64 -13.84 19.09 -3.56
N GLY A 65 -14.90 19.24 -4.34
CA GLY A 65 -16.28 19.15 -3.85
C GLY A 65 -16.63 17.83 -3.16
N SER A 66 -16.04 16.71 -3.61
CA SER A 66 -16.20 15.39 -3.01
C SER A 66 -15.70 15.29 -1.57
N MET A 67 -14.80 16.19 -1.14
CA MET A 67 -14.37 16.26 0.26
C MET A 67 -15.48 16.71 1.22
N SER A 68 -16.64 17.17 0.71
CA SER A 68 -17.85 17.43 1.50
C SER A 68 -18.69 16.19 1.80
N ASP A 69 -18.41 15.06 1.14
CA ASP A 69 -19.13 13.80 1.37
C ASP A 69 -18.99 13.33 2.81
N ARG A 70 -20.08 12.77 3.35
CA ARG A 70 -20.11 12.28 4.72
C ARG A 70 -19.62 10.83 4.82
N CYS A 71 -18.81 10.59 5.83
CA CYS A 71 -18.36 9.27 6.25
C CYS A 71 -19.43 8.57 7.12
N LYS A 72 -19.19 7.32 7.49
CA LYS A 72 -20.13 6.51 8.29
C LYS A 72 -20.43 7.12 9.67
N ASP A 73 -19.48 7.83 10.26
CA ASP A 73 -19.64 8.54 11.54
C ASP A 73 -20.37 9.89 11.42
N GLY A 74 -20.78 10.27 10.20
CA GLY A 74 -21.51 11.50 9.90
C GLY A 74 -20.64 12.74 9.68
N ARG A 75 -19.34 12.67 9.88
CA ARG A 75 -18.36 13.74 9.56
C ARG A 75 -18.05 13.76 8.08
N THR A 76 -17.60 14.89 7.58
CA THR A 76 -17.14 14.99 6.19
C THR A 76 -15.72 14.42 6.04
N LYS A 77 -15.34 14.09 4.81
CA LYS A 77 -13.96 13.71 4.50
C LYS A 77 -12.98 14.83 4.86
N MET A 78 -13.38 16.10 4.66
CA MET A 78 -12.58 17.25 5.06
C MET A 78 -12.37 17.31 6.58
N ASP A 79 -13.41 17.04 7.40
CA ASP A 79 -13.28 17.02 8.85
C ASP A 79 -12.24 15.99 9.32
N HIS A 80 -12.24 14.78 8.73
CA HIS A 80 -11.25 13.74 9.03
C HIS A 80 -9.83 14.17 8.62
N THR A 81 -9.71 14.79 7.45
CA THR A 81 -8.44 15.29 6.92
C THR A 81 -7.83 16.35 7.83
N GLN A 82 -8.62 17.37 8.19
CA GLN A 82 -8.19 18.43 9.10
C GLN A 82 -7.80 17.86 10.46
N HIS A 83 -8.63 16.97 11.01
CA HIS A 83 -8.37 16.36 12.31
C HIS A 83 -7.06 15.59 12.32
N THR A 84 -6.82 14.74 11.33
CA THR A 84 -5.60 13.94 11.25
C THR A 84 -4.37 14.83 11.08
N LEU A 85 -4.44 15.84 10.20
CA LEU A 85 -3.35 16.79 10.00
C LEU A 85 -3.06 17.59 11.29
N ASN A 86 -4.09 18.02 12.01
CA ASN A 86 -3.93 18.69 13.31
C ASN A 86 -3.22 17.81 14.34
N ASN A 87 -3.55 16.51 14.41
CA ASN A 87 -2.88 15.58 15.31
C ASN A 87 -1.40 15.41 14.94
N MET A 88 -1.08 15.35 13.64
CA MET A 88 0.30 15.30 13.18
C MET A 88 1.08 16.56 13.55
N LEU A 89 0.51 17.75 13.32
CA LEU A 89 1.14 19.03 13.67
C LEU A 89 1.40 19.15 15.18
N ARG A 90 0.45 18.72 16.02
CA ARG A 90 0.65 18.68 17.48
C ARG A 90 1.76 17.73 17.87
N PHE A 91 1.80 16.54 17.26
CA PHE A 91 2.89 15.60 17.49
C PHE A 91 4.26 16.21 17.13
N PHE A 92 4.35 16.91 16.00
CA PHE A 92 5.58 17.60 15.60
C PHE A 92 6.00 18.67 16.63
N ALA A 93 5.04 19.47 17.11
CA ALA A 93 5.32 20.52 18.09
C ALA A 93 5.75 19.98 19.46
N GLU A 94 5.30 18.78 19.84
CA GLU A 94 5.66 18.14 21.10
C GLU A 94 7.03 17.43 21.06
N ASN A 95 7.56 17.22 19.86
CA ASN A 95 8.78 16.45 19.64
C ASN A 95 10.00 17.37 19.57
N ASP A 96 10.66 17.59 20.71
CA ASP A 96 11.84 18.45 20.82
C ASP A 96 13.13 17.83 20.22
N ASP A 97 13.10 16.53 19.85
CA ASP A 97 14.27 15.81 19.35
C ASP A 97 14.46 15.96 17.82
N ALA A 98 13.47 16.50 17.10
CA ALA A 98 13.52 16.66 15.65
C ALA A 98 13.13 18.08 15.22
N THR A 99 13.92 18.67 14.33
CA THR A 99 13.57 19.92 13.65
C THR A 99 12.67 19.62 12.46
N ILE A 100 11.42 20.08 12.50
CA ILE A 100 10.43 19.77 11.48
C ILE A 100 9.89 21.07 10.86
N PHE A 101 10.01 21.16 9.54
CA PHE A 101 9.39 22.19 8.72
C PHE A 101 8.16 21.61 8.04
N VAL A 102 7.10 22.40 7.95
CA VAL A 102 5.89 22.02 7.21
C VAL A 102 5.52 23.09 6.20
N GLN A 103 4.96 22.67 5.08
CA GLN A 103 4.19 23.51 4.19
C GLN A 103 2.92 22.76 3.80
N VAL A 104 1.78 23.43 3.91
CA VAL A 104 0.47 22.86 3.59
C VAL A 104 -0.18 23.67 2.48
N SER A 105 -0.52 23.02 1.38
CA SER A 105 -1.40 23.59 0.36
C SER A 105 -2.62 22.71 0.19
N ALA A 106 -3.78 23.34 0.05
CA ALA A 106 -4.99 22.70 -0.45
C ALA A 106 -5.12 23.01 -1.95
N PHE A 107 -5.73 22.08 -2.71
CA PHE A 107 -5.94 22.27 -4.14
C PHE A 107 -7.34 21.88 -4.59
N ASP A 108 -7.86 22.66 -5.54
CA ASP A 108 -9.03 22.38 -6.37
C ASP A 108 -8.68 22.64 -7.85
N ASP A 109 -9.22 23.66 -8.51
CA ASP A 109 -8.73 24.21 -9.78
C ASP A 109 -7.57 25.20 -9.60
N LYS A 110 -7.25 25.56 -8.35
CA LYS A 110 -6.19 26.46 -7.91
C LYS A 110 -5.40 25.85 -6.76
N ILE A 111 -4.31 26.54 -6.41
CA ILE A 111 -3.55 26.24 -5.20
C ILE A 111 -3.88 27.27 -4.13
N HIS A 112 -4.19 26.78 -2.94
CA HIS A 112 -4.46 27.56 -1.75
C HIS A 112 -3.36 27.28 -0.72
N GLU A 113 -2.46 28.23 -0.51
CA GLU A 113 -1.46 28.11 0.53
C GLU A 113 -2.14 28.26 1.90
N ILE A 114 -2.17 27.19 2.67
CA ILE A 114 -2.78 27.13 4.01
C ILE A 114 -1.75 27.45 5.08
N ILE A 115 -0.58 26.83 5.00
CA ILE A 115 0.58 27.08 5.86
C ILE A 115 1.77 27.28 4.94
N PRO A 116 2.41 28.48 4.92
CA PRO A 116 3.68 28.67 4.23
C PRO A 116 4.78 27.85 4.90
N THR A 117 5.93 27.69 4.26
CA THR A 117 7.06 26.94 4.85
C THR A 117 7.38 27.48 6.25
N THR A 118 7.10 26.68 7.27
CA THR A 118 7.17 27.08 8.69
C THR A 118 7.80 25.96 9.51
N GLU A 119 8.72 26.30 10.39
CA GLU A 119 9.20 25.39 11.42
C GLU A 119 8.11 25.20 12.48
N VAL A 120 7.77 23.93 12.81
CA VAL A 120 6.75 23.62 13.80
C VAL A 120 7.33 23.65 15.20
N THR A 121 6.72 24.45 16.05
CA THR A 121 7.16 24.64 17.45
C THR A 121 5.96 24.70 18.40
N LYS A 122 6.22 24.50 19.70
CA LYS A 122 5.19 24.68 20.74
C LYS A 122 4.60 26.10 20.74
N ALA A 123 5.35 27.09 20.29
CA ALA A 123 4.89 28.48 20.28
C ALA A 123 3.87 28.80 19.19
N ASN A 124 3.99 28.15 18.00
CA ASN A 124 3.16 28.48 16.85
C ASN A 124 2.09 27.42 16.51
N ILE A 125 2.03 26.30 17.24
CA ILE A 125 1.12 25.19 16.91
C ILE A 125 -0.36 25.63 16.86
N SER A 126 -0.79 26.53 17.74
CA SER A 126 -2.18 27.01 17.77
C SER A 126 -2.54 27.76 16.48
N GLU A 127 -1.61 28.54 15.93
CA GLU A 127 -1.80 29.28 14.66
C GLU A 127 -1.86 28.30 13.48
N LEU A 128 -0.99 27.27 13.48
CA LEU A 128 -0.96 26.24 12.41
C LEU A 128 -2.27 25.44 12.40
N VAL A 129 -2.73 24.99 13.57
CA VAL A 129 -4.02 24.28 13.72
C VAL A 129 -5.19 25.17 13.28
N PHE A 130 -5.19 26.44 13.64
CA PHE A 130 -6.22 27.38 13.19
C PHE A 130 -6.22 27.56 11.67
N ALA A 131 -5.06 27.60 11.03
CA ALA A 131 -4.96 27.69 9.57
C ALA A 131 -5.53 26.44 8.89
N VAL A 132 -5.20 25.23 9.38
CA VAL A 132 -5.74 23.96 8.86
C VAL A 132 -7.27 23.92 8.98
N ASN A 133 -7.82 24.34 10.11
CA ASN A 133 -9.28 24.33 10.34
C ASN A 133 -10.06 25.30 9.43
N LYS A 134 -9.37 26.17 8.68
CA LYS A 134 -9.99 27.03 7.65
C LYS A 134 -10.11 26.38 6.28
N MET A 135 -9.53 25.18 6.08
CA MET A 135 -9.73 24.45 4.83
C MET A 135 -11.21 24.10 4.67
N TYR A 136 -11.75 24.19 3.49
CA TYR A 136 -13.13 23.81 3.18
C TYR A 136 -13.22 23.23 1.77
N PRO A 137 -14.20 22.35 1.51
CA PRO A 137 -14.40 21.79 0.17
C PRO A 137 -14.76 22.87 -0.85
N MET A 138 -14.19 22.77 -2.07
CA MET A 138 -14.39 23.70 -3.18
C MET A 138 -15.00 22.99 -4.40
N GLN A 139 -14.40 23.05 -5.60
CA GLN A 139 -15.09 22.55 -6.79
C GLN A 139 -14.40 21.37 -7.48
N SER A 140 -13.40 21.60 -8.30
CA SER A 140 -12.78 20.61 -9.17
C SER A 140 -11.49 20.04 -8.59
N THR A 141 -10.87 19.06 -9.30
CA THR A 141 -9.65 18.37 -8.85
C THR A 141 -8.58 18.51 -9.92
N ASN A 142 -7.61 19.43 -9.75
CA ASN A 142 -6.50 19.65 -10.67
C ASN A 142 -5.19 19.05 -10.14
N ILE A 143 -5.02 17.73 -10.34
CA ILE A 143 -3.82 16.99 -9.88
C ILE A 143 -2.56 17.51 -10.57
N GLU A 144 -2.64 17.91 -11.86
CA GLU A 144 -1.49 18.47 -12.59
C GLU A 144 -0.91 19.69 -11.89
N LEU A 145 -1.77 20.64 -11.54
CA LEU A 145 -1.36 21.88 -10.88
C LEU A 145 -0.77 21.60 -9.49
N ALA A 146 -1.40 20.69 -8.74
CA ALA A 146 -0.97 20.28 -7.41
C ALA A 146 0.42 19.65 -7.40
N LEU A 147 0.72 18.76 -8.38
CA LEU A 147 2.03 18.12 -8.50
C LEU A 147 3.12 19.13 -8.90
N LYS A 148 2.82 20.07 -9.84
CA LYS A 148 3.75 21.14 -10.23
C LYS A 148 4.08 22.06 -9.06
N ASP A 149 3.07 22.44 -8.27
CA ASP A 149 3.27 23.24 -7.07
C ASP A 149 4.13 22.53 -6.03
N ALA A 150 3.82 21.26 -5.77
CA ALA A 150 4.60 20.46 -4.82
C ALA A 150 6.08 20.33 -5.25
N ALA A 151 6.33 20.02 -6.53
CA ALA A 151 7.70 19.90 -7.05
C ALA A 151 8.47 21.25 -6.94
N ASN A 152 7.80 22.38 -7.25
CA ASN A 152 8.40 23.70 -7.12
C ASN A 152 8.71 24.05 -5.64
N ALA A 153 7.78 23.78 -4.73
CA ALA A 153 7.97 24.01 -3.29
C ALA A 153 9.14 23.20 -2.72
N ILE A 154 9.23 21.90 -3.09
CA ILE A 154 10.33 21.03 -2.70
C ILE A 154 11.68 21.57 -3.22
N ASN A 155 11.77 21.93 -4.49
CA ASN A 155 12.99 22.48 -5.08
C ASN A 155 13.40 23.81 -4.43
N THR A 156 12.44 24.68 -4.15
CA THR A 156 12.68 25.95 -3.46
C THR A 156 13.23 25.71 -2.05
N HIS A 157 12.64 24.79 -1.31
CA HIS A 157 13.12 24.45 0.04
C HIS A 157 14.52 23.87 0.01
N LEU A 158 14.81 22.90 -0.86
CA LEU A 158 16.13 22.28 -0.98
C LEU A 158 17.22 23.22 -1.51
N THR A 159 16.84 24.25 -2.26
CA THR A 159 17.79 25.31 -2.66
C THR A 159 18.26 26.12 -1.45
N ALA A 160 17.36 26.37 -0.49
CA ALA A 160 17.70 27.07 0.74
C ALA A 160 18.32 26.16 1.81
N TYR A 161 17.91 24.90 1.84
CA TYR A 161 18.30 23.91 2.87
C TYR A 161 18.63 22.55 2.22
N PRO A 162 19.79 22.42 1.56
CA PRO A 162 20.13 21.21 0.78
C PRO A 162 20.29 19.95 1.62
N ASP A 163 20.57 20.10 2.92
CA ASP A 163 20.78 18.98 3.84
C ASP A 163 19.47 18.50 4.50
N HIS A 164 18.33 19.16 4.28
CA HIS A 164 17.06 18.70 4.85
C HIS A 164 16.56 17.42 4.17
N ALA A 165 15.95 16.54 4.96
CA ALA A 165 15.15 15.45 4.40
C ALA A 165 13.82 16.01 3.90
N VAL A 166 13.25 15.42 2.85
CA VAL A 166 11.96 15.84 2.29
C VAL A 166 10.99 14.66 2.29
N SER A 167 9.78 14.91 2.78
CA SER A 167 8.65 14.00 2.70
C SER A 167 7.44 14.72 2.11
N HIS A 168 7.05 14.35 0.91
CA HIS A 168 5.84 14.87 0.26
C HIS A 168 4.68 13.90 0.49
N ILE A 169 3.60 14.40 1.07
CA ILE A 169 2.36 13.64 1.31
C ILE A 169 1.26 14.29 0.47
N PHE A 170 0.85 13.58 -0.58
CA PHE A 170 -0.21 13.96 -1.49
C PHE A 170 -1.46 13.16 -1.19
N MET A 171 -2.60 13.83 -1.06
CA MET A 171 -3.86 13.21 -0.72
C MET A 171 -4.97 13.64 -1.65
N THR A 172 -5.74 12.67 -2.17
CA THR A 172 -6.93 12.91 -2.98
C THR A 172 -8.00 11.84 -2.75
N ASP A 173 -9.27 12.21 -2.90
CA ASP A 173 -10.41 11.29 -2.85
C ASP A 173 -11.08 11.10 -4.22
N GLY A 174 -10.58 11.78 -5.26
CA GLY A 174 -11.23 11.85 -6.55
C GLY A 174 -10.33 11.61 -7.75
N GLU A 175 -10.97 11.63 -8.91
CA GLU A 175 -10.31 11.64 -10.20
C GLU A 175 -9.95 13.07 -10.61
N ALA A 176 -8.88 13.22 -11.39
CA ALA A 176 -8.55 14.51 -11.99
C ALA A 176 -9.69 14.94 -12.92
N THR A 177 -10.29 16.10 -12.61
CA THR A 177 -11.39 16.70 -13.39
C THR A 177 -10.97 17.98 -14.13
N ALA A 178 -9.78 18.49 -13.84
CA ALA A 178 -9.20 19.67 -14.48
C ALA A 178 -7.72 19.47 -14.79
N GLY A 179 -7.18 20.26 -15.72
CA GLY A 179 -5.81 20.11 -16.20
C GLY A 179 -5.63 18.88 -17.09
N ASN A 180 -4.40 18.40 -17.20
CA ASN A 180 -4.12 17.15 -17.89
C ASN A 180 -4.39 15.97 -16.98
N VAL A 181 -5.31 15.09 -17.38
CA VAL A 181 -5.79 13.94 -16.59
C VAL A 181 -5.07 12.63 -16.92
N ARG A 182 -4.13 12.63 -17.89
CA ARG A 182 -3.42 11.41 -18.30
C ARG A 182 -2.45 10.96 -17.22
N ALA A 183 -2.66 9.77 -16.70
CA ALA A 183 -1.86 9.19 -15.61
C ALA A 183 -0.34 9.17 -15.92
N ASP A 184 0.05 8.77 -17.14
CA ASP A 184 1.46 8.75 -17.55
C ASP A 184 2.11 10.15 -17.54
N TYR A 185 1.37 11.17 -17.98
CA TYR A 185 1.86 12.55 -17.92
C TYR A 185 1.96 13.06 -16.47
N LEU A 186 0.95 12.79 -15.65
CA LEU A 186 0.97 13.20 -14.24
C LEU A 186 2.15 12.58 -13.50
N ALA A 187 2.48 11.33 -13.77
CA ALA A 187 3.63 10.66 -13.18
C ALA A 187 4.98 11.37 -13.51
N THR A 188 5.10 12.01 -14.67
CA THR A 188 6.32 12.78 -15.04
C THR A 188 6.51 14.07 -14.25
N LEU A 189 5.48 14.53 -13.54
CA LEU A 189 5.53 15.77 -12.74
C LEU A 189 5.96 15.53 -11.29
N VAL A 190 6.06 14.28 -10.88
CA VAL A 190 6.46 13.91 -9.51
C VAL A 190 7.94 14.24 -9.30
N SER A 191 8.23 14.92 -8.20
CA SER A 191 9.61 15.26 -7.84
C SER A 191 10.45 14.01 -7.58
N ASP A 192 11.69 13.99 -8.08
CA ASP A 192 12.67 12.95 -7.74
C ASP A 192 13.34 13.18 -6.38
N ASN A 193 13.11 14.35 -5.77
CA ASN A 193 13.71 14.75 -4.51
C ASN A 193 12.83 14.33 -3.32
N GLY A 194 13.43 13.58 -2.40
CA GLY A 194 12.74 13.12 -1.20
C GLY A 194 11.80 11.93 -1.42
N SER A 195 11.04 11.56 -0.40
CA SER A 195 10.00 10.55 -0.48
C SER A 195 8.67 11.18 -0.93
N ASN A 196 7.95 10.49 -1.81
CA ASN A 196 6.63 10.91 -2.28
C ASN A 196 5.60 9.85 -1.91
N THR A 197 4.64 10.22 -1.09
CA THR A 197 3.58 9.35 -0.61
C THR A 197 2.24 9.81 -1.15
N PHE A 198 1.63 9.01 -2.01
CA PHE A 198 0.32 9.28 -2.60
C PHE A 198 -0.75 8.50 -1.84
N ILE A 199 -1.73 9.20 -1.27
CA ILE A 199 -2.81 8.64 -0.48
C ILE A 199 -4.13 8.83 -1.23
N ALA A 200 -4.79 7.72 -1.53
CA ALA A 200 -6.13 7.72 -2.07
C ALA A 200 -7.17 7.46 -0.97
N PHE A 201 -8.24 8.22 -0.96
CA PHE A 201 -9.38 8.00 -0.06
C PHE A 201 -10.55 7.36 -0.78
N GLY A 202 -11.16 6.37 -0.11
CA GLY A 202 -12.39 5.79 -0.58
C GLY A 202 -12.27 5.15 -1.95
N LEU A 203 -13.37 5.13 -2.68
CA LEU A 203 -13.51 4.30 -3.88
C LEU A 203 -13.69 5.10 -5.17
N SER A 204 -13.70 6.42 -5.09
CA SER A 204 -14.02 7.33 -6.21
C SER A 204 -12.79 7.82 -6.99
N HIS A 205 -11.59 7.44 -6.57
CA HIS A 205 -10.35 7.86 -7.23
C HIS A 205 -9.98 6.99 -8.42
N SER A 206 -9.14 7.53 -9.33
CA SER A 206 -8.54 6.76 -10.42
C SER A 206 -7.43 5.85 -9.90
N VAL A 207 -7.69 4.54 -9.85
CA VAL A 207 -6.71 3.53 -9.46
C VAL A 207 -5.47 3.57 -10.37
N GLU A 208 -5.68 3.76 -11.67
CA GLU A 208 -4.58 3.87 -12.64
C GLU A 208 -3.67 5.06 -12.33
N THR A 209 -4.25 6.23 -12.08
CA THR A 209 -3.48 7.43 -11.72
C THR A 209 -2.68 7.21 -10.45
N MET A 210 -3.30 6.68 -9.39
CA MET A 210 -2.61 6.45 -8.11
C MET A 210 -1.49 5.42 -8.23
N LEU A 211 -1.68 4.33 -8.99
CA LEU A 211 -0.63 3.35 -9.25
C LEU A 211 0.52 3.94 -10.06
N LYS A 212 0.25 4.78 -11.07
CA LYS A 212 1.28 5.46 -11.87
C LYS A 212 2.06 6.47 -11.03
N LEU A 213 1.40 7.27 -10.19
CA LEU A 213 2.04 8.19 -9.26
C LEU A 213 2.91 7.44 -8.24
N GLY A 214 2.38 6.37 -7.63
CA GLY A 214 3.11 5.57 -6.65
C GLY A 214 4.30 4.78 -7.24
N ASN A 215 4.40 4.69 -8.56
CA ASN A 215 5.50 4.06 -9.29
C ASN A 215 6.25 5.05 -10.21
N ALA A 216 6.02 6.36 -10.08
CA ALA A 216 6.64 7.37 -10.93
C ALA A 216 8.17 7.35 -10.86
N ASN A 217 8.71 7.15 -9.66
CA ASN A 217 10.13 6.91 -9.43
C ASN A 217 10.33 5.97 -8.23
N LYS A 218 11.58 5.62 -7.93
CA LYS A 218 11.93 4.68 -6.85
C LYS A 218 11.51 5.15 -5.45
N ASN A 219 11.39 6.47 -5.24
CA ASN A 219 11.06 7.08 -3.94
C ASN A 219 9.55 7.29 -3.74
N CYS A 220 8.73 6.82 -4.68
CA CYS A 220 7.28 6.96 -4.64
C CYS A 220 6.60 5.79 -3.94
N SER A 221 5.49 6.09 -3.29
CA SER A 221 4.60 5.10 -2.68
C SER A 221 3.15 5.50 -2.82
N ASN A 222 2.26 4.52 -2.95
CA ASN A 222 0.82 4.71 -2.91
C ASN A 222 0.22 3.99 -1.72
N TRP A 223 -0.81 4.59 -1.16
CA TRP A 223 -1.58 4.10 -0.03
C TRP A 223 -3.07 4.26 -0.33
N LEU A 224 -3.86 3.35 0.20
CA LEU A 224 -5.30 3.44 0.12
C LEU A 224 -5.88 3.49 1.53
N ILE A 225 -6.73 4.47 1.79
CA ILE A 225 -7.56 4.54 2.98
C ILE A 225 -8.99 4.18 2.56
N ASP A 226 -9.44 3.00 2.94
CA ASP A 226 -10.79 2.51 2.64
C ASP A 226 -11.86 3.21 3.49
N GLN A 227 -11.55 3.46 4.76
CA GLN A 227 -12.39 4.15 5.73
C GLN A 227 -11.59 5.28 6.38
N LEU A 228 -12.10 6.50 6.30
CA LEU A 228 -11.41 7.69 6.82
C LEU A 228 -11.23 7.70 8.33
N GLU A 229 -12.05 6.94 9.04
CA GLU A 229 -11.88 6.66 10.47
C GLU A 229 -10.53 5.99 10.76
N ASN A 230 -9.95 5.29 9.76
CA ASN A 230 -8.64 4.67 9.81
C ASN A 230 -7.49 5.58 9.32
N ALA A 231 -7.78 6.81 8.89
CA ALA A 231 -6.76 7.72 8.32
C ALA A 231 -5.56 7.90 9.26
N GLY A 232 -5.80 8.03 10.56
CA GLY A 232 -4.75 8.16 11.54
C GLY A 232 -3.78 6.98 11.61
N LEU A 233 -4.23 5.77 11.28
CA LEU A 233 -3.36 4.58 11.21
C LEU A 233 -2.36 4.72 10.06
N VAL A 234 -2.84 5.13 8.87
CA VAL A 234 -2.00 5.32 7.68
C VAL A 234 -0.99 6.44 7.89
N TYR A 235 -1.46 7.60 8.35
CA TYR A 235 -0.56 8.74 8.61
C TYR A 235 0.45 8.42 9.71
N GLY A 236 0.04 7.72 10.77
CA GLY A 236 0.94 7.28 11.83
C GLY A 236 2.05 6.37 11.32
N GLU A 237 1.74 5.44 10.41
CA GLU A 237 2.76 4.59 9.79
C GLU A 237 3.66 5.37 8.83
N ILE A 238 3.11 6.29 8.02
CA ILE A 238 3.90 7.16 7.14
C ILE A 238 4.89 7.99 7.97
N LEU A 239 4.42 8.60 9.06
CA LEU A 239 5.31 9.35 9.96
C LEU A 239 6.37 8.47 10.60
N ASN A 240 6.02 7.24 10.99
CA ASN A 240 6.99 6.30 11.52
C ASN A 240 8.09 6.00 10.49
N ASN A 241 7.71 5.78 9.24
CA ASN A 241 8.65 5.52 8.15
C ASN A 241 9.57 6.72 7.85
N GLU A 242 9.11 7.95 8.08
CA GLU A 242 9.89 9.16 7.82
C GLU A 242 10.76 9.58 9.02
N LEU A 243 10.26 9.47 10.23
CA LEU A 243 10.94 9.96 11.44
C LEU A 243 11.90 8.95 12.07
N PHE A 244 11.67 7.65 11.88
CA PHE A 244 12.47 6.58 12.47
C PHE A 244 13.37 5.87 11.44
N LYS A 245 13.80 6.58 10.39
CA LYS A 245 14.72 6.06 9.38
C LYS A 245 16.07 5.71 10.00
N PHE A 246 16.50 4.47 9.79
CA PHE A 246 17.87 4.02 10.05
C PHE A 246 18.74 4.22 8.81
N LEU A 247 18.25 3.81 7.63
CA LEU A 247 18.86 4.02 6.32
C LEU A 247 17.85 4.60 5.34
N ASP A 248 18.31 5.49 4.49
CA ASP A 248 17.58 6.03 3.35
C ASP A 248 18.11 5.42 2.05
N GLN A 249 17.28 5.33 1.00
CA GLN A 249 17.66 4.87 -0.34
C GLN A 249 18.33 3.48 -0.35
N VAL A 250 17.78 2.52 0.38
CA VAL A 250 18.37 1.20 0.56
C VAL A 250 18.24 0.35 -0.70
N GLU A 251 19.37 -0.19 -1.16
CA GLU A 251 19.47 -1.16 -2.24
C GLU A 251 20.11 -2.45 -1.73
N ILE A 252 19.56 -3.58 -2.15
CA ILE A 252 20.07 -4.93 -1.92
C ILE A 252 20.63 -5.43 -3.25
N GLU A 253 21.90 -5.85 -3.27
CA GLU A 253 22.57 -6.46 -4.42
C GLU A 253 23.00 -7.88 -4.03
N MET A 254 22.49 -8.88 -4.76
CA MET A 254 22.77 -10.29 -4.49
C MET A 254 24.04 -10.75 -5.20
N THR A 255 24.78 -11.65 -4.55
CA THR A 255 25.88 -12.41 -5.13
C THR A 255 25.56 -13.90 -4.99
N ASN A 256 25.69 -14.67 -6.05
CA ASN A 256 25.34 -16.10 -6.12
C ASN A 256 23.88 -16.41 -5.76
N GLY A 257 22.98 -15.45 -5.97
CA GLY A 257 21.56 -15.58 -5.69
C GLY A 257 20.75 -14.42 -6.24
N VAL A 258 19.43 -14.48 -6.02
CA VAL A 258 18.48 -13.45 -6.46
C VAL A 258 17.44 -13.20 -5.37
N VAL A 259 16.85 -12.01 -5.36
CA VAL A 259 15.85 -11.55 -4.39
C VAL A 259 14.52 -11.26 -5.09
N TYR A 260 13.40 -11.57 -4.45
CA TYR A 260 12.07 -11.37 -5.01
C TYR A 260 11.65 -9.90 -4.97
N ASP A 261 11.32 -9.37 -6.14
CA ASP A 261 10.71 -8.04 -6.31
C ASP A 261 9.18 -8.19 -6.46
N TYR A 262 8.42 -7.91 -5.40
CA TYR A 262 6.97 -8.03 -5.43
C TYR A 262 6.31 -7.07 -6.43
N LYS A 263 6.93 -5.93 -6.77
CA LYS A 263 6.39 -4.97 -7.74
C LYS A 263 6.44 -5.52 -9.18
N LYS A 264 7.44 -6.36 -9.46
CA LYS A 264 7.64 -6.99 -10.77
C LYS A 264 7.12 -8.42 -10.84
N GLY A 265 6.89 -9.06 -9.69
CA GLY A 265 6.47 -10.46 -9.59
C GLY A 265 7.56 -11.46 -9.96
N GLU A 266 8.84 -11.06 -9.91
CA GLU A 266 9.99 -11.84 -10.35
C GLU A 266 11.18 -11.74 -9.40
N PHE A 267 12.14 -12.67 -9.55
CA PHE A 267 13.42 -12.62 -8.83
C PHE A 267 14.44 -11.81 -9.64
N VAL A 268 15.16 -10.92 -8.96
CA VAL A 268 16.12 -9.97 -9.53
C VAL A 268 17.43 -9.98 -8.77
N ASP A 269 18.54 -9.57 -9.42
CA ASP A 269 19.86 -9.46 -8.79
C ASP A 269 19.94 -8.26 -7.85
N LYS A 270 19.15 -7.20 -8.13
CA LYS A 270 19.13 -5.96 -7.35
C LYS A 270 17.71 -5.54 -7.01
N LEU A 271 17.49 -5.21 -5.73
CA LEU A 271 16.20 -4.75 -5.21
C LEU A 271 16.36 -3.43 -4.48
N TYR A 272 15.60 -2.42 -4.90
CA TYR A 272 15.46 -1.17 -4.17
C TYR A 272 14.26 -1.25 -3.20
N ILE A 273 14.53 -1.06 -1.91
CA ILE A 273 13.52 -1.21 -0.85
C ILE A 273 13.05 0.11 -0.22
N GLY A 274 13.65 1.22 -0.61
CA GLY A 274 13.34 2.54 -0.05
C GLY A 274 14.05 2.78 1.28
N ASN A 275 13.29 2.91 2.37
CA ASN A 275 13.82 3.17 3.69
C ASN A 275 13.87 1.90 4.55
N LEU A 276 14.92 1.78 5.36
CA LEU A 276 14.95 0.86 6.49
C LEU A 276 14.73 1.67 7.76
N ILE A 277 13.72 1.28 8.55
CA ILE A 277 13.39 1.95 9.81
C ILE A 277 13.92 1.17 11.00
N THR A 278 14.06 1.84 12.13
CA THR A 278 14.42 1.20 13.41
C THR A 278 13.30 0.31 13.94
N GLU A 279 13.62 -0.62 14.84
CA GLU A 279 12.71 -1.59 15.48
C GLU A 279 12.08 -2.63 14.53
N VAL A 280 12.28 -2.53 13.22
CA VAL A 280 11.68 -3.44 12.25
C VAL A 280 12.64 -4.54 11.85
N LYS A 281 12.12 -5.78 11.83
CA LYS A 281 12.75 -6.89 11.12
C LYS A 281 12.08 -7.03 9.75
N LYS A 282 12.83 -6.76 8.68
CA LYS A 282 12.39 -7.00 7.30
C LYS A 282 12.92 -8.33 6.80
N VAL A 283 12.05 -9.08 6.13
CA VAL A 283 12.37 -10.40 5.57
C VAL A 283 12.12 -10.37 4.07
N TYR A 284 13.15 -10.63 3.28
CA TYR A 284 13.07 -10.70 1.82
C TYR A 284 13.30 -12.13 1.36
N HIS A 285 12.52 -12.56 0.35
CA HIS A 285 12.62 -13.91 -0.20
C HIS A 285 13.78 -13.97 -1.20
N VAL A 286 14.63 -14.97 -1.05
CA VAL A 286 15.79 -15.16 -1.92
C VAL A 286 15.79 -16.57 -2.52
N LEU A 287 16.46 -16.68 -3.67
CA LEU A 287 16.82 -17.95 -4.27
C LEU A 287 18.34 -18.01 -4.43
N ALA A 288 18.96 -19.12 -4.08
CA ALA A 288 20.39 -19.32 -4.16
C ALA A 288 20.74 -20.73 -4.62
N LEU A 289 21.88 -20.88 -5.28
CA LEU A 289 22.36 -22.19 -5.71
C LEU A 289 22.86 -23.00 -4.52
N ASP A 290 23.60 -22.34 -3.63
CA ASP A 290 24.27 -22.90 -2.45
C ASP A 290 24.40 -21.87 -1.33
N ASP A 291 25.19 -22.19 -0.30
CA ASP A 291 25.46 -21.38 0.89
C ASP A 291 26.54 -20.30 0.67
N GLU A 292 27.17 -20.24 -0.49
CA GLU A 292 28.08 -19.14 -0.87
C GLU A 292 27.35 -17.85 -1.26
N VAL A 293 26.01 -17.85 -1.11
CA VAL A 293 25.18 -16.68 -1.37
C VAL A 293 25.44 -15.57 -0.36
N SER A 294 25.49 -14.33 -0.84
CA SER A 294 25.57 -13.14 0.01
C SER A 294 24.74 -12.00 -0.57
N ALA A 295 24.42 -11.04 0.30
CA ALA A 295 23.68 -9.83 -0.10
C ALA A 295 24.42 -8.59 0.42
N LYS A 296 24.79 -7.69 -0.49
CA LYS A 296 25.30 -6.37 -0.14
C LYS A 296 24.11 -5.44 0.06
N ILE A 297 24.03 -4.84 1.25
CA ILE A 297 23.00 -3.87 1.62
C ILE A 297 23.66 -2.50 1.65
N SER A 298 23.26 -1.59 0.79
CA SER A 298 23.79 -0.23 0.70
C SER A 298 22.68 0.79 0.87
N GLY A 299 23.03 1.98 1.39
CA GLY A 299 22.08 3.07 1.61
C GLY A 299 22.78 4.32 2.14
N ILE A 300 22.00 5.28 2.59
CA ILE A 300 22.50 6.53 3.18
C ILE A 300 22.12 6.56 4.65
N LYS A 301 23.10 6.74 5.53
CA LYS A 301 22.94 6.95 6.97
C LYS A 301 23.50 8.31 7.35
N ALA A 302 22.65 9.22 7.85
CA ALA A 302 23.08 10.56 8.26
C ALA A 302 23.94 11.29 7.19
N LEU A 303 23.52 11.23 5.91
CA LEU A 303 24.20 11.78 4.72
C LEU A 303 25.50 11.06 4.30
N GLU A 304 25.91 10.00 4.98
CA GLU A 304 27.07 9.20 4.63
C GLU A 304 26.63 7.89 3.94
N LEU A 305 27.47 7.41 3.03
CA LEU A 305 27.26 6.11 2.40
C LEU A 305 27.48 5.00 3.42
N PHE A 306 26.49 4.13 3.55
CA PHE A 306 26.52 2.94 4.39
C PHE A 306 26.54 1.69 3.50
N SER A 307 27.30 0.69 3.91
CA SER A 307 27.29 -0.63 3.28
C SER A 307 27.57 -1.72 4.30
N ASP A 308 26.82 -2.83 4.20
CA ASP A 308 26.97 -4.04 5.00
C ASP A 308 26.77 -5.27 4.11
N VAL A 309 27.26 -6.43 4.54
CA VAL A 309 27.16 -7.68 3.79
C VAL A 309 26.51 -8.75 4.65
N ALA A 310 25.34 -9.22 4.24
CA ALA A 310 24.67 -10.37 4.82
C ALA A 310 25.22 -11.65 4.18
N ASN A 311 25.77 -12.53 5.00
CA ASN A 311 26.22 -13.86 4.58
C ASN A 311 25.18 -14.92 4.95
N CYS A 312 25.28 -16.09 4.31
CA CYS A 312 24.47 -17.24 4.66
C CYS A 312 24.87 -17.81 6.02
N LEU A 313 23.87 -18.08 6.86
CA LEU A 313 24.09 -18.78 8.11
C LEU A 313 24.19 -20.28 7.84
N PRO A 314 25.08 -21.00 8.54
CA PRO A 314 25.05 -22.46 8.54
C PRO A 314 23.75 -22.97 9.17
N ASP A 315 23.35 -24.20 8.85
CA ASP A 315 22.28 -24.88 9.55
C ASP A 315 22.60 -24.95 11.07
N LEU A 316 21.56 -24.84 11.89
CA LEU A 316 21.73 -24.86 13.34
C LEU A 316 22.11 -26.28 13.79
N GLU A 317 23.19 -26.42 14.56
CA GLU A 317 23.54 -27.65 15.27
C GLU A 317 23.01 -27.57 16.71
N GLU A 318 22.06 -28.42 17.06
CA GLU A 318 21.62 -28.64 18.44
C GLU A 318 22.01 -30.06 18.88
N GLU A 319 22.74 -30.18 19.99
CA GLU A 319 23.17 -31.45 20.61
C GLU A 319 23.81 -32.47 19.63
N GLY A 320 24.55 -31.96 18.62
CA GLY A 320 25.22 -32.81 17.63
C GLY A 320 24.32 -33.29 16.47
N ASN A 321 23.08 -32.80 16.39
CA ASN A 321 22.19 -33.04 15.27
C ASN A 321 22.01 -31.74 14.46
N ILE A 322 22.00 -31.86 13.15
CA ILE A 322 21.65 -30.74 12.26
C ILE A 322 20.14 -30.53 12.31
N VAL A 323 19.71 -29.39 12.84
CA VAL A 323 18.30 -28.98 12.83
C VAL A 323 18.01 -28.34 11.49
N PRO A 324 17.04 -28.85 10.69
CA PRO A 324 16.67 -28.23 9.44
C PRO A 324 16.15 -26.81 9.66
N CYS A 325 16.62 -25.85 8.84
CA CYS A 325 16.09 -24.51 8.84
C CYS A 325 14.70 -24.52 8.20
N ASP A 326 13.66 -24.31 9.01
CA ASP A 326 12.27 -24.29 8.55
C ASP A 326 11.80 -22.84 8.28
N LEU A 327 11.64 -22.52 7.01
CA LEU A 327 11.12 -21.24 6.52
C LEU A 327 9.74 -21.40 5.87
N THR A 328 8.99 -22.43 6.22
CA THR A 328 7.69 -22.76 5.60
C THR A 328 6.71 -21.60 5.64
N GLU A 329 6.62 -20.87 6.74
CA GLU A 329 5.73 -19.69 6.83
C GLU A 329 6.14 -18.57 5.87
N GLN A 330 7.43 -18.35 5.71
CA GLN A 330 7.94 -17.37 4.74
C GLN A 330 7.74 -17.85 3.28
N TYR A 331 7.76 -19.15 3.07
CA TYR A 331 7.43 -19.76 1.78
C TYR A 331 5.95 -19.53 1.42
N PHE A 332 5.03 -19.71 2.38
CA PHE A 332 3.62 -19.32 2.21
C PHE A 332 3.48 -17.83 1.91
N ARG A 333 4.24 -16.96 2.59
CA ARG A 333 4.21 -15.52 2.32
C ARG A 333 4.66 -15.20 0.90
N LEU A 334 5.75 -15.80 0.42
CA LEU A 334 6.20 -15.62 -0.97
C LEU A 334 5.10 -16.03 -1.95
N ARG A 335 4.47 -17.19 -1.74
CA ARG A 335 3.42 -17.67 -2.62
C ARG A 335 2.18 -16.78 -2.58
N THR A 336 1.83 -16.26 -1.40
CA THR A 336 0.77 -15.23 -1.24
C THR A 336 1.08 -13.97 -2.06
N GLN A 337 2.30 -13.45 -1.99
CA GLN A 337 2.71 -12.29 -2.80
C GLN A 337 2.62 -12.56 -4.30
N GLN A 338 3.06 -13.75 -4.74
CA GLN A 338 2.94 -14.15 -6.14
C GLN A 338 1.48 -14.25 -6.61
N PHE A 339 0.60 -14.81 -5.79
CA PHE A 339 -0.83 -14.88 -6.11
C PHE A 339 -1.48 -13.50 -6.16
N MET A 340 -1.12 -12.59 -5.26
CA MET A 340 -1.64 -11.21 -5.32
C MET A 340 -1.15 -10.45 -6.55
N PHE A 341 0.12 -10.64 -6.94
CA PHE A 341 0.64 -10.09 -8.19
C PHE A 341 -0.13 -10.64 -9.41
N GLU A 342 -0.31 -11.97 -9.50
CA GLU A 342 -1.09 -12.62 -10.56
C GLU A 342 -2.54 -12.12 -10.59
N ALA A 343 -3.15 -11.95 -9.42
CA ALA A 343 -4.53 -11.44 -9.31
C ALA A 343 -4.65 -9.98 -9.75
N LYS A 344 -3.65 -9.15 -9.46
CA LYS A 344 -3.59 -7.75 -9.93
C LYS A 344 -3.49 -7.71 -11.45
N ASP A 345 -2.59 -8.47 -12.05
CA ASP A 345 -2.43 -8.54 -13.51
C ASP A 345 -3.69 -9.07 -14.19
N PHE A 346 -4.32 -10.09 -13.61
CA PHE A 346 -5.60 -10.61 -14.06
C PHE A 346 -6.70 -9.53 -14.03
N ALA A 347 -6.79 -8.78 -12.93
CA ALA A 347 -7.76 -7.69 -12.78
C ALA A 347 -7.54 -6.55 -13.78
N VAL A 348 -6.29 -6.23 -14.11
CA VAL A 348 -5.93 -5.26 -15.16
C VAL A 348 -6.30 -5.81 -16.55
N GLY A 349 -5.96 -7.07 -16.85
CA GLY A 349 -6.26 -7.71 -18.12
C GLY A 349 -7.75 -7.82 -18.42
N LEU A 350 -8.59 -8.02 -17.40
CA LEU A 350 -10.05 -8.04 -17.56
C LEU A 350 -10.61 -6.70 -18.02
N SER A 351 -10.05 -5.57 -17.53
CA SER A 351 -10.52 -4.23 -17.94
C SER A 351 -10.03 -3.82 -19.32
N ASP A 352 -8.86 -4.31 -19.75
CA ASP A 352 -8.26 -3.97 -21.05
C ASP A 352 -8.71 -4.92 -22.17
N GLY A 353 -9.57 -5.91 -21.86
CA GLY A 353 -10.00 -6.94 -22.81
C GLY A 353 -8.89 -7.89 -23.26
N LYS A 354 -7.74 -7.90 -22.55
CA LYS A 354 -6.60 -8.78 -22.80
C LYS A 354 -6.61 -9.92 -21.78
N PHE A 355 -6.82 -11.13 -22.26
CA PHE A 355 -6.69 -12.34 -21.44
C PHE A 355 -5.22 -12.76 -21.41
N LEU A 356 -4.53 -12.48 -20.32
CA LEU A 356 -3.19 -13.00 -20.05
C LEU A 356 -3.29 -14.09 -18.97
N PHE A 357 -3.67 -15.29 -19.39
CA PHE A 357 -3.29 -16.49 -18.64
C PHE A 357 -1.93 -16.96 -19.13
N GLY A 358 -1.08 -17.33 -18.18
CA GLY A 358 0.21 -17.97 -18.43
C GLY A 358 0.05 -19.07 -19.48
N GLN A 359 0.93 -19.06 -20.46
CA GLN A 359 0.95 -19.93 -21.62
C GLN A 359 0.98 -21.42 -21.22
N THR A 360 -0.20 -22.01 -21.04
CA THR A 360 -0.40 -23.40 -21.43
C THR A 360 -0.81 -23.33 -22.90
N PRO A 361 -0.14 -24.07 -23.81
CA PRO A 361 -0.53 -24.06 -25.24
C PRO A 361 -1.95 -24.63 -25.33
N MET A 362 -2.93 -23.76 -25.59
CA MET A 362 -4.24 -24.22 -26.07
C MET A 362 -4.06 -24.83 -27.46
N PRO A 363 -4.62 -26.00 -27.72
CA PRO A 363 -4.59 -26.58 -29.08
C PRO A 363 -5.28 -25.60 -30.03
N ARG A 364 -4.59 -25.20 -31.09
CA ARG A 364 -5.16 -24.42 -32.18
C ARG A 364 -6.32 -25.22 -32.81
N LEU A 365 -7.53 -24.75 -32.61
CA LEU A 365 -8.66 -25.14 -33.46
C LEU A 365 -8.55 -24.34 -34.76
N ASP A 366 -7.99 -24.96 -35.77
CA ASP A 366 -8.07 -24.49 -37.15
C ASP A 366 -9.53 -24.62 -37.63
N GLY A 367 -10.24 -23.53 -37.59
CA GLY A 367 -11.60 -23.39 -38.09
C GLY A 367 -11.83 -21.97 -38.57
N GLY A 368 -11.54 -21.70 -39.82
CA GLY A 368 -11.71 -20.39 -40.46
C GLY A 368 -13.16 -19.92 -40.41
N LEU A 369 -13.43 -18.85 -39.69
CA LEU A 369 -14.64 -18.04 -39.80
C LEU A 369 -14.26 -16.71 -40.46
N LYS A 370 -14.72 -16.53 -41.69
CA LYS A 370 -14.62 -15.29 -42.47
C LYS A 370 -15.35 -14.16 -41.73
N ARG A 371 -14.60 -13.08 -41.45
CA ARG A 371 -15.19 -11.79 -41.02
C ARG A 371 -16.09 -11.25 -42.13
N GLN A 372 -17.37 -11.08 -41.84
CA GLN A 372 -18.23 -10.18 -42.60
C GLN A 372 -18.18 -8.81 -41.90
N ASN A 373 -17.60 -7.84 -42.60
CA ASN A 373 -17.65 -6.43 -42.25
C ASN A 373 -19.06 -5.91 -42.55
N ALA A 374 -19.76 -5.46 -41.54
CA ALA A 374 -20.90 -4.56 -41.69
C ALA A 374 -20.64 -3.33 -40.83
N VAL A 375 -20.28 -2.23 -41.46
CA VAL A 375 -20.25 -0.89 -40.90
C VAL A 375 -21.64 -0.30 -41.09
N PRO A 376 -22.35 0.14 -40.04
CA PRO A 376 -23.55 0.97 -40.24
C PRO A 376 -23.09 2.43 -40.44
N ASN A 377 -23.49 2.99 -41.59
CA ASN A 377 -23.43 4.42 -41.86
C ASN A 377 -24.41 5.15 -40.90
N PHE A 378 -23.91 6.10 -40.11
CA PHE A 378 -24.71 7.12 -39.51
C PHE A 378 -24.68 8.36 -40.40
N THR A 379 -25.86 8.79 -40.85
CA THR A 379 -26.11 10.07 -41.51
C THR A 379 -26.25 11.16 -40.44
N ASP A 380 -25.57 12.28 -40.72
CA ASP A 380 -25.68 13.54 -39.99
C ASP A 380 -27.12 14.04 -39.91
N ASP A 381 -27.59 14.35 -38.73
CA ASP A 381 -28.69 15.30 -38.51
C ASP A 381 -28.33 16.21 -37.33
N ASP A 382 -28.14 17.48 -37.67
CA ASP A 382 -27.85 18.59 -36.74
C ASP A 382 -29.08 18.91 -35.89
N ASN A 383 -28.85 19.31 -34.66
CA ASN A 383 -29.70 19.94 -33.65
C ASN A 383 -30.19 19.04 -32.48
N ALA A 384 -29.36 18.93 -31.45
CA ALA A 384 -29.84 18.76 -30.08
C ALA A 384 -28.87 19.38 -29.07
N VAL A 385 -29.39 20.29 -28.27
CA VAL A 385 -28.77 20.97 -27.14
C VAL A 385 -28.24 19.95 -26.12
N PRO A 386 -27.04 20.11 -25.51
CA PRO A 386 -26.55 19.17 -24.51
C PRO A 386 -27.32 19.34 -23.19
N GLY A 387 -28.26 18.43 -22.97
CA GLY A 387 -28.88 18.21 -21.68
C GLY A 387 -28.02 17.28 -20.85
N SER A 388 -27.83 17.65 -19.59
CA SER A 388 -27.13 16.90 -18.55
C SER A 388 -27.49 15.41 -18.55
N LEU A 389 -26.51 14.55 -18.82
CA LEU A 389 -26.61 13.11 -18.57
C LEU A 389 -26.42 12.90 -17.06
N PHE A 390 -27.53 12.93 -16.33
CA PHE A 390 -27.62 12.26 -15.04
C PHE A 390 -27.46 10.76 -15.28
N LEU A 391 -26.35 10.20 -14.89
CA LEU A 391 -26.16 8.77 -14.76
C LEU A 391 -27.18 8.28 -13.71
N LYS A 392 -28.23 7.62 -14.21
CA LYS A 392 -29.14 6.85 -13.36
C LYS A 392 -28.33 5.80 -12.61
N HIS A 393 -28.55 5.70 -11.30
CA HIS A 393 -28.10 4.59 -10.48
C HIS A 393 -28.45 3.25 -11.15
N PRO A 394 -27.56 2.25 -11.16
CA PRO A 394 -27.89 0.90 -11.59
C PRO A 394 -28.53 0.16 -10.39
N GLU A 395 -29.75 0.56 -10.02
CA GLU A 395 -30.64 -0.23 -9.20
C GLU A 395 -31.73 -0.74 -10.14
N GLU A 396 -31.48 -1.89 -10.73
CA GLU A 396 -32.44 -2.82 -11.31
C GLU A 396 -31.67 -3.88 -12.09
N PHE A 397 -31.09 -4.83 -11.37
CA PHE A 397 -30.89 -6.16 -11.89
C PHE A 397 -31.87 -7.07 -11.14
N ASP A 398 -32.89 -7.50 -11.88
CA ASP A 398 -33.91 -8.44 -11.42
C ASP A 398 -33.26 -9.65 -10.72
N GLU A 399 -33.81 -9.98 -9.55
CA GLU A 399 -33.60 -11.26 -8.88
C GLU A 399 -34.03 -12.38 -9.83
N VAL A 400 -33.09 -13.07 -10.43
CA VAL A 400 -33.37 -14.33 -11.13
C VAL A 400 -33.53 -15.39 -10.05
N ASN A 401 -34.77 -15.84 -9.85
CA ASN A 401 -35.10 -16.97 -9.00
C ASN A 401 -34.35 -18.22 -9.43
N ASP A 402 -33.71 -18.90 -8.47
CA ASP A 402 -32.89 -20.11 -8.64
C ASP A 402 -33.68 -21.38 -9.10
N GLU A 403 -34.94 -21.27 -9.47
CA GLU A 403 -35.77 -22.42 -9.85
C GLU A 403 -35.85 -22.70 -11.35
N ASP A 404 -35.23 -21.88 -12.23
CA ASP A 404 -35.26 -22.06 -13.69
C ASP A 404 -33.89 -22.43 -14.31
N GLU A 405 -32.92 -22.97 -13.55
CA GLU A 405 -31.57 -23.31 -14.03
C GLU A 405 -31.50 -24.45 -15.07
N ASP A 406 -32.58 -25.17 -15.35
CA ASP A 406 -32.53 -26.36 -16.21
C ASP A 406 -32.79 -26.08 -17.71
N LYS A 407 -32.93 -24.84 -18.16
CA LYS A 407 -33.27 -24.55 -19.59
C LYS A 407 -32.49 -23.41 -20.28
N VAL A 408 -31.50 -22.81 -19.68
CA VAL A 408 -30.66 -21.81 -20.37
C VAL A 408 -29.37 -22.46 -20.87
N SER A 409 -29.23 -22.57 -22.17
CA SER A 409 -28.07 -23.12 -22.86
C SER A 409 -26.78 -22.44 -22.38
N HIS A 410 -25.81 -23.27 -21.95
CA HIS A 410 -24.49 -22.96 -21.43
C HIS A 410 -23.62 -22.10 -22.36
N PHE A 411 -23.84 -20.79 -22.43
CA PHE A 411 -22.86 -19.83 -22.88
C PHE A 411 -22.39 -18.98 -21.70
N GLN A 412 -21.67 -19.60 -20.75
CA GLN A 412 -20.89 -18.83 -19.80
C GLN A 412 -19.81 -18.08 -20.57
N SER A 413 -19.73 -16.75 -20.39
CA SER A 413 -18.66 -15.99 -21.04
C SER A 413 -17.29 -16.53 -20.57
N PRO A 414 -16.29 -16.63 -21.46
CA PRO A 414 -14.95 -17.13 -21.09
C PRO A 414 -14.34 -16.43 -19.87
N VAL A 415 -14.71 -15.17 -19.63
CA VAL A 415 -14.29 -14.35 -18.49
C VAL A 415 -14.79 -14.90 -17.15
N LYS A 416 -16.09 -15.28 -17.08
CA LYS A 416 -16.66 -15.85 -15.84
C LYS A 416 -15.99 -17.18 -15.48
N SER A 417 -15.72 -18.02 -16.49
CA SER A 417 -15.00 -19.28 -16.32
C SER A 417 -13.59 -19.08 -15.77
N SER A 418 -12.84 -18.11 -16.31
CA SER A 418 -11.46 -17.81 -15.89
C SER A 418 -11.39 -17.28 -14.46
N THR A 419 -12.29 -16.40 -14.08
CA THR A 419 -12.38 -15.88 -12.69
C THR A 419 -12.71 -16.99 -11.69
N GLN A 420 -13.60 -17.91 -12.06
CA GLN A 420 -13.96 -19.05 -11.20
C GLN A 420 -12.78 -20.01 -11.02
N ILE A 421 -12.03 -20.30 -12.08
CA ILE A 421 -10.84 -21.14 -12.00
C ILE A 421 -9.80 -20.51 -11.08
N PHE A 422 -9.53 -19.21 -11.24
CA PHE A 422 -8.54 -18.53 -10.40
C PHE A 422 -8.96 -18.45 -8.95
N ARG A 423 -10.24 -18.15 -8.66
CA ARG A 423 -10.80 -18.22 -7.30
C ARG A 423 -10.63 -19.60 -6.67
N LYS A 424 -10.86 -20.66 -7.46
CA LYS A 424 -10.66 -22.03 -6.98
C LYS A 424 -9.18 -22.29 -6.60
N THR A 425 -8.23 -21.90 -7.46
CA THR A 425 -6.80 -22.06 -7.17
C THR A 425 -6.39 -21.32 -5.88
N LEU A 426 -6.89 -20.10 -5.67
CA LEU A 426 -6.67 -19.36 -4.42
C LEU A 426 -7.34 -20.03 -3.22
N GLY A 427 -8.53 -20.61 -3.41
CA GLY A 427 -9.25 -21.38 -2.38
C GLY A 427 -8.50 -22.63 -1.96
N ASP A 428 -7.98 -23.39 -2.92
CA ASP A 428 -7.18 -24.59 -2.66
C ASP A 428 -5.90 -24.22 -1.87
N PHE A 429 -5.23 -23.12 -2.22
CA PHE A 429 -4.07 -22.61 -1.48
C PHE A 429 -4.43 -22.16 -0.05
N LEU A 430 -5.55 -21.48 0.12
CA LEU A 430 -6.04 -21.07 1.44
C LEU A 430 -6.31 -22.29 2.35
N GLU A 431 -6.87 -23.37 1.81
CA GLU A 431 -7.08 -24.61 2.56
C GLU A 431 -5.76 -25.27 2.97
N ILE A 432 -4.74 -25.27 2.11
CA ILE A 432 -3.39 -25.77 2.46
C ILE A 432 -2.80 -24.98 3.63
N MET A 433 -2.89 -23.64 3.60
CA MET A 433 -2.40 -22.80 4.71
C MET A 433 -3.13 -23.10 6.02
N LYS A 434 -4.45 -23.25 5.99
CA LYS A 434 -5.26 -23.57 7.18
C LYS A 434 -4.92 -24.94 7.75
N ASN A 435 -4.75 -25.95 6.90
CA ASN A 435 -4.36 -27.28 7.33
C ASN A 435 -2.99 -27.26 8.00
N TYR A 436 -2.00 -26.55 7.40
CA TYR A 436 -0.70 -26.33 8.02
C TYR A 436 -0.82 -25.66 9.39
N MET A 437 -1.59 -24.56 9.50
CA MET A 437 -1.80 -23.88 10.79
C MET A 437 -2.37 -24.82 11.85
N LYS A 438 -3.35 -25.62 11.48
CA LYS A 438 -3.97 -26.60 12.38
C LYS A 438 -2.99 -27.70 12.80
N ASP A 439 -2.23 -28.25 11.86
CA ASP A 439 -1.26 -29.32 12.13
C ASP A 439 -0.10 -28.84 13.01
N GLN A 440 0.25 -27.56 12.93
CA GLN A 440 1.29 -26.93 13.74
C GLN A 440 0.76 -26.26 15.02
N GLY A 441 -0.56 -26.27 15.28
CA GLY A 441 -1.18 -25.57 16.42
C GLY A 441 -1.02 -24.04 16.35
N LYS A 442 -1.04 -23.48 15.14
CA LYS A 442 -0.80 -22.05 14.84
C LYS A 442 -2.06 -21.32 14.33
N GLU A 443 -3.26 -21.80 14.70
CA GLU A 443 -4.53 -21.22 14.24
C GLU A 443 -4.71 -19.76 14.68
N GLU A 444 -4.05 -19.35 15.77
CA GLU A 444 -4.07 -17.97 16.28
C GLU A 444 -2.80 -17.18 15.96
N ASP A 445 -1.89 -17.73 15.13
CA ASP A 445 -0.67 -17.01 14.74
C ASP A 445 -1.00 -15.80 13.87
N PRO A 446 -0.68 -14.54 14.31
CA PRO A 446 -1.08 -13.33 13.60
C PRO A 446 -0.46 -13.20 12.21
N PHE A 447 0.72 -13.78 12.00
CA PHE A 447 1.39 -13.70 10.70
C PHE A 447 0.67 -14.58 9.68
N MET A 448 0.40 -15.85 10.03
CA MET A 448 -0.31 -16.78 9.16
C MET A 448 -1.78 -16.36 8.94
N MET A 449 -2.44 -15.86 9.98
CA MET A 449 -3.79 -15.29 9.85
C MET A 449 -3.81 -14.12 8.85
N GLY A 450 -2.81 -13.23 8.88
CA GLY A 450 -2.67 -12.13 7.93
C GLY A 450 -2.53 -12.60 6.48
N LEU A 451 -1.77 -13.67 6.23
CA LEU A 451 -1.63 -14.27 4.90
C LEU A 451 -2.95 -14.90 4.41
N CYS A 452 -3.65 -15.60 5.30
CA CYS A 452 -4.99 -16.14 5.01
C CYS A 452 -5.99 -15.03 4.67
N ASP A 453 -5.97 -13.92 5.41
CA ASP A 453 -6.82 -12.76 5.13
C ASP A 453 -6.51 -12.14 3.75
N ASP A 454 -5.23 -12.05 3.37
CA ASP A 454 -4.83 -11.52 2.07
C ASP A 454 -5.40 -12.35 0.92
N ILE A 455 -5.27 -13.67 1.00
CA ILE A 455 -5.82 -14.58 -0.02
C ILE A 455 -7.35 -14.55 -0.02
N TYR A 456 -7.98 -14.57 1.17
CA TYR A 456 -9.44 -14.54 1.29
C TYR A 456 -10.04 -13.27 0.68
N LEU A 457 -9.49 -12.10 1.01
CA LEU A 457 -9.98 -10.83 0.46
C LEU A 457 -9.67 -10.70 -1.04
N THR A 458 -8.58 -11.29 -1.51
CA THR A 458 -8.30 -11.40 -2.95
C THR A 458 -9.38 -12.22 -3.64
N ILE A 459 -9.76 -13.40 -3.11
CA ILE A 459 -10.85 -14.22 -3.65
C ILE A 459 -12.16 -13.42 -3.70
N ARG A 460 -12.48 -12.70 -2.61
CA ARG A 460 -13.72 -11.92 -2.51
C ARG A 460 -13.75 -10.73 -3.47
N SER A 461 -12.63 -10.06 -3.68
CA SER A 461 -12.55 -8.88 -4.54
C SER A 461 -12.58 -9.21 -6.03
N LEU A 462 -12.07 -10.37 -6.45
CA LEU A 462 -12.04 -10.78 -7.86
C LEU A 462 -13.43 -10.74 -8.49
N GLY A 463 -13.54 -10.15 -9.69
CA GLY A 463 -14.80 -9.99 -10.41
C GLY A 463 -15.68 -8.83 -9.93
N THR A 464 -15.31 -8.11 -8.86
CA THR A 464 -15.97 -6.89 -8.42
C THR A 464 -15.35 -5.66 -9.09
N PHE A 465 -16.06 -4.53 -9.12
CA PHE A 465 -15.48 -3.27 -9.62
C PHE A 465 -14.31 -2.75 -8.78
N ARG A 466 -14.16 -3.21 -7.53
CA ARG A 466 -13.12 -2.82 -6.58
C ARG A 466 -11.86 -3.68 -6.65
N GLN A 467 -11.87 -4.76 -7.46
CA GLN A 467 -10.82 -5.78 -7.47
C GLN A 467 -9.40 -5.19 -7.63
N LYS A 468 -9.19 -4.29 -8.60
CA LYS A 468 -7.87 -3.70 -8.87
C LYS A 468 -7.29 -2.98 -7.65
N MET A 469 -8.13 -2.19 -7.01
CA MET A 469 -7.74 -1.34 -5.91
C MET A 469 -7.43 -2.16 -4.65
N CYS A 470 -8.31 -3.08 -4.28
CA CYS A 470 -8.13 -3.93 -3.10
C CYS A 470 -6.88 -4.80 -3.22
N ILE A 471 -6.72 -5.47 -4.38
CA ILE A 471 -5.58 -6.37 -4.61
C ILE A 471 -4.27 -5.59 -4.62
N ALA A 472 -4.21 -4.44 -5.32
CA ALA A 472 -3.00 -3.62 -5.38
C ALA A 472 -2.61 -3.04 -4.00
N ALA A 473 -3.59 -2.62 -3.19
CA ALA A 473 -3.33 -2.12 -1.84
C ALA A 473 -2.75 -3.21 -0.93
N ARG A 474 -3.34 -4.41 -0.94
CA ARG A 474 -2.88 -5.53 -0.11
C ARG A 474 -1.53 -6.09 -0.59
N GLU A 475 -1.31 -6.20 -1.90
CA GLU A 475 0.00 -6.56 -2.48
C GLU A 475 1.09 -5.60 -2.00
N THR A 476 0.82 -4.29 -2.06
CA THR A 476 1.76 -3.26 -1.60
C THR A 476 2.04 -3.38 -0.10
N SER A 477 0.99 -3.58 0.71
CA SER A 477 1.12 -3.75 2.16
C SER A 477 1.98 -4.97 2.52
N GLN A 478 1.74 -6.12 1.90
CA GLN A 478 2.55 -7.32 2.09
C GLN A 478 3.98 -7.17 1.56
N GLY A 479 4.14 -6.61 0.39
CA GLY A 479 5.47 -6.40 -0.21
C GLY A 479 6.35 -5.48 0.64
N ARG A 480 5.78 -4.43 1.21
CA ARG A 480 6.48 -3.48 2.09
C ARG A 480 6.55 -3.92 3.54
N GLN A 481 5.84 -4.97 3.92
CA GLN A 481 5.71 -5.40 5.32
C GLN A 481 5.20 -4.26 6.20
N GLN A 482 4.05 -3.69 5.81
CA GLN A 482 3.41 -2.57 6.47
C GLN A 482 2.50 -3.02 7.61
N CYS A 483 2.40 -2.19 8.65
CA CYS A 483 1.45 -2.41 9.74
C CYS A 483 0.01 -2.21 9.28
N TYR A 484 -0.26 -1.11 8.56
CA TYR A 484 -1.59 -0.84 8.02
C TYR A 484 -1.89 -1.76 6.84
N ASN A 485 -3.10 -2.30 6.85
CA ASN A 485 -3.64 -3.06 5.74
C ASN A 485 -5.09 -2.65 5.51
N VAL A 486 -5.51 -2.63 4.25
CA VAL A 486 -6.89 -2.35 3.87
C VAL A 486 -7.79 -3.43 4.50
N SER A 487 -8.74 -2.99 5.32
CA SER A 487 -9.67 -3.89 5.99
C SER A 487 -10.75 -4.40 5.03
N ASP A 488 -11.63 -5.24 5.55
CA ASP A 488 -12.77 -5.76 4.80
C ASP A 488 -13.66 -4.60 4.35
N PHE A 489 -13.64 -4.27 3.07
CA PHE A 489 -14.65 -3.41 2.49
C PHE A 489 -16.02 -4.04 2.75
N ASP A 490 -17.06 -3.26 2.94
CA ASP A 490 -18.46 -3.73 3.02
C ASP A 490 -18.84 -4.51 1.75
N PHE A 491 -18.28 -5.70 1.61
CA PHE A 491 -18.68 -6.65 0.58
C PHE A 491 -20.08 -7.22 0.86
N ASP A 492 -20.60 -7.01 2.07
CA ASP A 492 -21.93 -7.48 2.48
C ASP A 492 -23.08 -6.78 1.73
N SER A 493 -22.80 -5.67 1.05
CA SER A 493 -23.77 -4.96 0.21
C SER A 493 -23.80 -5.43 -1.26
N VAL A 494 -22.96 -6.38 -1.67
CA VAL A 494 -22.92 -6.93 -3.03
C VAL A 494 -23.48 -8.35 -3.01
N PRO A 495 -24.48 -8.70 -3.86
CA PRO A 495 -24.97 -10.07 -4.00
C PRO A 495 -23.80 -11.00 -4.35
N MET A 496 -23.54 -11.97 -3.50
CA MET A 496 -22.32 -12.76 -3.55
C MET A 496 -22.57 -14.14 -4.17
N ALA A 497 -21.58 -14.61 -4.95
CA ALA A 497 -21.38 -16.02 -5.20
C ALA A 497 -21.38 -16.84 -3.89
N PRO A 498 -21.75 -18.15 -3.92
CA PRO A 498 -22.07 -18.94 -2.73
C PRO A 498 -21.01 -18.79 -1.64
N ARG A 499 -21.47 -18.53 -0.42
CA ARG A 499 -20.64 -18.42 0.78
C ARG A 499 -19.86 -19.72 0.94
N VAL A 500 -18.55 -19.66 0.79
CA VAL A 500 -17.68 -20.72 1.28
C VAL A 500 -17.82 -20.68 2.80
N PRO A 501 -18.28 -21.76 3.46
CA PRO A 501 -18.38 -21.80 4.92
C PRO A 501 -16.97 -21.75 5.51
N LEU A 502 -16.49 -20.57 5.83
CA LEU A 502 -15.26 -20.36 6.57
C LEU A 502 -15.60 -20.46 8.05
N GLY A 503 -15.30 -21.61 8.65
CA GLY A 503 -15.63 -21.96 10.04
C GLY A 503 -14.87 -21.16 11.12
N HIS A 504 -14.16 -20.09 10.76
CA HIS A 504 -13.48 -19.22 11.71
C HIS A 504 -13.68 -17.76 11.32
N THR A 505 -13.94 -16.91 12.30
CA THR A 505 -13.89 -15.45 12.18
C THR A 505 -12.45 -15.04 11.89
N MET A 506 -12.14 -14.80 10.62
CA MET A 506 -10.84 -14.27 10.21
C MET A 506 -10.70 -12.84 10.75
N SER A 507 -9.49 -12.46 11.13
CA SER A 507 -9.22 -11.12 11.67
C SER A 507 -9.56 -10.07 10.61
N ARG A 508 -10.50 -9.17 10.95
CA ARG A 508 -10.87 -8.00 10.14
C ARG A 508 -10.09 -6.76 10.55
N ALA A 509 -8.94 -6.94 11.18
CA ALA A 509 -8.17 -5.82 11.68
C ALA A 509 -7.56 -5.00 10.55
N ALA A 510 -7.69 -3.68 10.64
CA ALA A 510 -7.02 -2.74 9.75
C ALA A 510 -5.49 -2.68 9.94
N THR A 511 -4.95 -3.48 10.86
CA THR A 511 -3.52 -3.51 11.17
C THR A 511 -2.99 -4.94 11.18
N ASN A 512 -1.84 -5.14 10.54
CA ASN A 512 -1.11 -6.40 10.60
C ASN A 512 -0.17 -6.40 11.81
N VAL A 513 -0.53 -7.15 12.82
CA VAL A 513 0.21 -7.22 14.11
C VAL A 513 1.64 -7.73 13.90
N ALA A 514 1.88 -8.59 12.90
CA ALA A 514 3.20 -9.17 12.64
C ALA A 514 4.26 -8.12 12.23
N TYR A 515 3.84 -6.95 11.74
CA TYR A 515 4.74 -5.88 11.30
C TYR A 515 4.72 -4.65 12.22
N GLN A 516 3.99 -4.71 13.33
CA GLN A 516 3.89 -3.60 14.28
C GLN A 516 5.18 -3.40 15.06
N THR A 517 5.56 -2.13 15.25
CA THR A 517 6.62 -1.72 16.16
C THR A 517 6.06 -0.82 17.26
N PRO A 518 6.73 -0.72 18.41
CA PRO A 518 6.29 0.18 19.49
C PRO A 518 6.13 1.63 19.03
N SER A 519 7.08 2.15 18.24
CA SER A 519 7.02 3.52 17.69
C SER A 519 5.87 3.68 16.68
N ALA A 520 5.66 2.72 15.78
CA ALA A 520 4.54 2.76 14.85
C ALA A 520 3.19 2.76 15.57
N ILE A 521 3.01 1.89 16.57
CA ILE A 521 1.78 1.84 17.40
C ILE A 521 1.55 3.19 18.10
N LYS A 522 2.60 3.80 18.68
CA LYS A 522 2.50 5.10 19.34
C LYS A 522 2.02 6.17 18.35
N LEU A 523 2.63 6.26 17.18
CA LEU A 523 2.26 7.25 16.15
C LEU A 523 0.85 7.02 15.59
N MET A 524 0.48 5.77 15.30
CA MET A 524 -0.86 5.43 14.86
C MET A 524 -1.92 5.86 15.88
N ARG A 525 -1.69 5.62 17.17
CA ARG A 525 -2.58 6.07 18.25
C ARG A 525 -2.65 7.59 18.34
N THR A 526 -1.51 8.27 18.22
CA THR A 526 -1.47 9.74 18.26
C THR A 526 -2.25 10.35 17.10
N CYS A 527 -2.01 9.87 15.87
CA CYS A 527 -2.73 10.36 14.68
C CYS A 527 -4.22 10.01 14.69
N SER A 528 -4.60 8.90 15.34
CA SER A 528 -5.99 8.46 15.50
C SER A 528 -6.67 8.97 16.77
N ALA A 529 -6.02 9.86 17.56
CA ALA A 529 -6.61 10.39 18.78
C ALA A 529 -7.99 11.01 18.49
N PRO A 530 -9.02 10.73 19.31
CA PRO A 530 -10.39 11.18 19.02
C PRO A 530 -10.50 12.70 19.01
N MET A 531 -11.39 13.23 18.17
CA MET A 531 -11.76 14.64 18.24
C MET A 531 -12.43 14.93 19.58
N LYS A 532 -11.95 15.95 20.29
CA LYS A 532 -12.67 16.44 21.47
C LYS A 532 -14.07 16.89 21.06
N SER A 533 -15.08 16.50 21.80
CA SER A 533 -16.44 16.99 21.56
C SER A 533 -16.49 18.49 21.86
N HIS A 534 -17.23 19.26 21.06
CA HIS A 534 -17.41 20.71 21.26
C HIS A 534 -17.95 21.11 22.65
N ARG A 535 -18.40 20.13 23.45
CA ARG A 535 -18.89 20.36 24.81
C ARG A 535 -17.78 20.43 25.89
N GLU A 536 -16.56 19.91 25.58
CA GLU A 536 -15.45 19.94 26.54
C GLU A 536 -14.56 21.18 26.38
N SER A 537 -14.70 21.95 25.28
CA SER A 537 -13.92 23.17 25.07
C SER A 537 -14.41 24.39 25.84
N ASP A 538 -15.67 24.38 26.30
CA ASP A 538 -16.25 25.52 27.05
C ASP A 538 -15.95 25.46 28.56
N ASP A 539 -15.63 24.29 29.07
CA ASP A 539 -15.32 24.11 30.52
C ASP A 539 -13.84 24.41 30.84
N ASP A 540 -12.91 24.23 29.92
CA ASP A 540 -11.48 24.53 30.14
C ASP A 540 -11.14 26.04 30.10
N GLU A 541 -11.99 26.91 29.50
CA GLU A 541 -11.82 28.37 29.51
C GLU A 541 -12.33 29.04 30.80
N GLN A 542 -13.17 28.38 31.60
CA GLN A 542 -13.71 28.96 32.82
C GLN A 542 -12.79 28.76 34.03
N ASP A 543 -11.90 27.78 34.04
CA ASP A 543 -10.96 27.52 35.15
C ASP A 543 -9.68 28.37 35.09
N LEU A 544 -9.42 29.12 33.99
CA LEU A 544 -8.28 30.04 33.88
C LEU A 544 -8.56 31.46 34.36
N ASN A 545 -9.80 31.76 34.80
CA ASN A 545 -10.21 33.09 35.31
C ASN A 545 -10.76 33.07 36.75
N ALA A 546 -10.48 32.02 37.53
CA ALA A 546 -10.84 31.94 38.95
C ALA A 546 -9.64 32.12 39.87
#